data_6e334f18944d5c182ce18fcead54aaed
#
_entry.id   6e334f18944d5c182ce18fcead54aaed
#
_cell.length_a   1.000
_cell.length_b   1.000
_cell.length_c   1.000
_cell.angle_alpha   90.00
_cell.angle_beta   90.00
_cell.angle_gamma   90.00
#
_symmetry.space_group_name_H-M   'P 1'
#
loop_
_entity.id
_entity.type
_entity.pdbx_description
1 polymer ?
#
loop_
_entity_poly.entity_id
_entity_poly.type
_entity_poly.pdbx_seq_one_letter_code
_entity_poly.pdbx_strand_id
1 'polypeptide(L)' 'MTDNEKRAHDLAIASIPLLYTDAQNANEEDNRFDLYNAYMSVYNEALKSFNRDFPD' A
#
# COMPACT_ATOMS: atom_id res chain seq x y z
N MET A 1 14.37 -10.22 -3.45
CA MET A 1 13.69 -9.25 -2.57
C MET A 1 14.41 -9.13 -1.24
N THR A 2 14.68 -7.92 -0.81
CA THR A 2 15.27 -7.73 0.53
C THR A 2 14.18 -7.94 1.59
N ASP A 3 14.61 -8.06 2.85
CA ASP A 3 13.66 -8.21 3.94
C ASP A 3 12.72 -7.02 4.03
N ASN A 4 13.23 -5.80 3.84
CA ASN A 4 12.39 -4.61 3.87
C ASN A 4 11.40 -4.57 2.71
N GLU A 5 11.81 -5.04 1.54
CA GLU A 5 10.92 -5.15 0.41
C GLU A 5 9.79 -6.14 0.67
N LYS A 6 10.10 -7.27 1.31
CA LYS A 6 9.07 -8.25 1.69
C LYS A 6 8.09 -7.66 2.70
N ARG A 7 8.62 -6.94 3.69
CA ARG A 7 7.78 -6.29 4.70
C ARG A 7 6.86 -5.26 4.05
N ALA A 8 7.39 -4.47 3.13
CA ALA A 8 6.59 -3.45 2.43
C ALA A 8 5.53 -4.10 1.57
N HIS A 9 5.88 -5.18 0.87
CA HIS A 9 4.93 -5.92 0.05
C HIS A 9 3.80 -6.48 0.91
N ASP A 10 4.13 -7.12 2.03
CA ASP A 10 3.13 -7.71 2.90
C ASP A 10 2.19 -6.64 3.46
N LEU A 11 2.73 -5.51 3.87
CA LEU A 11 1.91 -4.41 4.38
C LEU A 11 1.00 -3.85 3.29
N ALA A 12 1.53 -3.68 2.08
CA ALA A 12 0.74 -3.18 0.97
C ALA A 12 -0.43 -4.11 0.67
N ILE A 13 -0.16 -5.42 0.60
CA ILE A 13 -1.20 -6.41 0.34
C ILE A 13 -2.27 -6.38 1.43
N ALA A 14 -1.85 -6.30 2.69
CA ALA A 14 -2.78 -6.27 3.81
C ALA A 14 -3.62 -4.99 3.83
N SER A 15 -3.10 -3.89 3.30
CA SER A 15 -3.79 -2.61 3.28
C SER A 15 -4.80 -2.47 2.14
N ILE A 16 -4.64 -3.23 1.07
CA ILE A 16 -5.50 -3.11 -0.11
C ILE A 16 -6.99 -3.26 0.21
N PRO A 17 -7.43 -4.27 0.97
CA PRO A 17 -8.85 -4.40 1.29
C PRO A 17 -9.41 -3.20 2.05
N LEU A 18 -8.61 -2.60 2.94
CA LEU A 18 -9.03 -1.41 3.68
C LEU A 18 -9.18 -0.21 2.76
N LEU A 19 -8.22 -0.02 1.85
CA LEU A 19 -8.26 1.07 0.89
C LEU A 19 -9.44 0.91 -0.07
N TYR A 20 -9.70 -0.31 -0.49
CA TYR A 20 -10.83 -0.61 -1.35
C TYR A 20 -12.15 -0.25 -0.67
N THR A 21 -12.30 -0.62 0.60
CA THR A 21 -13.49 -0.32 1.37
C THR A 21 -13.68 1.18 1.52
N ASP A 22 -12.60 1.92 1.81
CA ASP A 22 -12.66 3.37 1.91
C ASP A 22 -13.09 4.01 0.59
N ALA A 23 -12.56 3.52 -0.53
CA ALA A 23 -12.92 4.03 -1.84
C ALA A 23 -14.39 3.79 -2.15
N GLN A 24 -14.92 2.62 -1.76
CA GLN A 24 -16.33 2.31 -1.95
C GLN A 24 -17.21 3.21 -1.08
N ASN A 25 -16.78 3.45 0.16
CA ASN A 25 -17.54 4.28 1.10
C ASN A 25 -17.53 5.75 0.71
N ALA A 26 -16.54 6.20 -0.05
CA ALA A 26 -16.50 7.57 -0.53
C ALA A 26 -17.64 7.89 -1.50
N ASN A 27 -18.20 6.86 -2.13
CA ASN A 27 -19.40 6.96 -2.97
C ASN A 27 -19.29 8.04 -4.05
N GLU A 28 -18.13 8.14 -4.66
CA GLU A 28 -17.91 9.05 -5.77
C GLU A 28 -18.14 8.29 -7.08
N GLU A 29 -18.97 8.86 -7.94
CA GLU A 29 -19.38 8.20 -9.16
C GLU A 29 -18.22 7.87 -10.09
N ASP A 30 -17.20 8.73 -10.10
CA ASP A 30 -16.04 8.57 -10.96
C ASP A 30 -14.87 7.91 -10.24
N ASN A 31 -15.10 7.47 -9.00
CA ASN A 31 -14.04 6.89 -8.20
C ASN A 31 -13.76 5.46 -8.64
N ARG A 32 -12.77 5.30 -9.48
CA ARG A 32 -12.28 3.99 -9.85
C ARG A 32 -11.13 3.64 -8.94
N PHE A 33 -11.31 2.58 -8.17
CA PHE A 33 -10.22 2.11 -7.33
C PHE A 33 -9.14 1.53 -8.23
N ASP A 34 -7.96 2.18 -8.22
CA ASP A 34 -6.82 1.73 -8.98
C ASP A 34 -5.94 0.89 -8.09
N LEU A 35 -6.09 -0.42 -8.22
CA LEU A 35 -5.38 -1.38 -7.38
C LEU A 35 -3.87 -1.23 -7.50
N TYR A 36 -3.38 -1.03 -8.72
CA TYR A 36 -1.94 -0.89 -8.95
C TYR A 36 -1.39 0.34 -8.25
N ASN A 37 -2.04 1.49 -8.44
CA ASN A 37 -1.58 2.73 -7.81
C ASN A 37 -1.70 2.68 -6.30
N ALA A 38 -2.77 2.07 -5.78
CA ALA A 38 -2.93 1.89 -4.34
C ALA A 38 -1.79 1.03 -3.78
N TYR A 39 -1.50 -0.10 -4.43
CA TYR A 39 -0.39 -0.97 -4.01
C TYR A 39 0.93 -0.21 -4.03
N MET A 40 1.23 0.46 -5.14
CA MET A 40 2.52 1.15 -5.28
C MET A 40 2.68 2.28 -4.27
N SER A 41 1.61 3.01 -3.98
CA SER A 41 1.65 4.08 -2.99
C SER A 41 1.99 3.55 -1.61
N VAL A 42 1.29 2.50 -1.17
CA VAL A 42 1.56 1.90 0.13
C VAL A 42 2.93 1.24 0.16
N TYR A 43 3.28 0.51 -0.90
CA TYR A 43 4.56 -0.17 -0.98
C TYR A 43 5.73 0.84 -0.85
N ASN A 44 5.69 1.91 -1.63
CA ASN A 44 6.77 2.90 -1.63
C ASN A 44 6.90 3.59 -0.27
N GLU A 45 5.80 3.97 0.34
CA GLU A 45 5.84 4.61 1.66
C GLU A 45 6.28 3.63 2.73
N ALA A 46 5.81 2.40 2.68
CA ALA A 46 6.20 1.37 3.64
C ALA A 46 7.68 1.04 3.50
N LEU A 47 8.16 0.89 2.27
CA LEU A 47 9.57 0.58 2.03
C LEU A 47 10.47 1.70 2.56
N LYS A 48 10.10 2.94 2.33
CA LYS A 48 10.83 4.09 2.83
C LYS A 48 10.90 4.07 4.35
N SER A 49 9.79 3.78 5.00
CA SER A 49 9.74 3.72 6.46
C SER A 49 10.54 2.55 7.01
N PHE A 50 10.44 1.37 6.39
CA PHE A 50 11.20 0.21 6.83
C PHE A 50 12.71 0.41 6.64
N ASN A 51 13.10 1.04 5.54
CA ASN A 51 14.52 1.33 5.31
C ASN A 51 15.07 2.33 6.32
N ARG A 52 14.25 3.25 6.78
CA ARG A 52 14.63 4.20 7.82
C ARG A 52 14.76 3.51 9.17
N ASP A 53 13.80 2.66 9.51
CA ASP A 53 13.72 2.05 10.83
C ASP A 53 14.56 0.78 10.96
N PHE A 54 14.77 0.07 9.86
CA PHE A 54 15.54 -1.18 9.83
C PHE A 54 16.57 -1.09 8.70
N PRO A 55 17.56 -0.21 8.82
CA PRO A 55 18.57 -0.10 7.78
C PRO A 55 19.41 -1.37 7.69
N ASP A 56 19.63 -1.83 6.48
CA ASP A 56 20.48 -3.02 6.25
C ASP A 56 21.95 -2.62 6.24
#